data_c390aaf696abb577b37c6b24b29ce539
#
_entry.id   c390aaf696abb577b37c6b24b29ce539
#
_cell.length_a   1.000
_cell.length_b   1.000
_cell.length_c   1.000
_cell.angle_alpha   90.00
_cell.angle_beta   90.00
_cell.angle_gamma   90.00
#
_symmetry.space_group_name_H-M   'P 1'
#
loop_
_entity.id
_entity.type
_entity.pdbx_description
1 polymer ?
#
loop_
_entity_poly.entity_id
_entity_poly.type
_entity_poly.pdbx_seq_one_letter_code
_entity_poly.pdbx_strand_id
1 'polypeptide(L)'
;SGCPDSDGDGFEDRIDPCPKKPGVNNSPCPDSDGDGITDDVDNCPNEKGPKSNNGCKLDDIDGDGVPNIEDLCPNEKGDPLFSGCPQIPISLENFINSTEIYFDFDSSETKSTETEKVDNLVNQLNQYKHIKISINGHASFEGESLYNKLLSDKRANSVKLMIENNGIDSMRLKVNGFGEDQQKYPNIPPSERAKNRRVQFKID
;
A
#
# COMPACT_ATOMS: atom_id res chain seq x y z
N SER A 1 43.81 30.70 37.19
CA SER A 1 42.35 30.71 37.42
C SER A 1 41.65 30.21 36.15
N GLY A 2 41.32 28.92 36.12
CA GLY A 2 40.48 28.36 35.07
C GLY A 2 39.04 28.84 35.19
N CYS A 3 38.25 28.77 34.11
CA CYS A 3 36.81 28.96 34.17
C CYS A 3 36.17 27.82 34.99
N PRO A 4 35.02 28.09 35.67
CA PRO A 4 34.33 27.04 36.39
C PRO A 4 33.86 25.93 35.47
N ASP A 5 33.96 24.69 35.95
CA ASP A 5 33.43 23.48 35.42
C ASP A 5 32.72 22.78 36.58
N SER A 6 31.41 22.95 36.67
CA SER A 6 30.66 22.65 37.90
C SER A 6 30.34 21.18 38.09
N ASP A 7 30.33 20.40 37.03
CA ASP A 7 30.06 18.96 37.07
C ASP A 7 31.28 18.08 36.76
N GLY A 8 32.37 18.71 36.27
CA GLY A 8 33.66 18.06 36.11
C GLY A 8 33.79 17.18 34.86
N ASP A 9 32.99 17.43 33.85
CA ASP A 9 33.02 16.64 32.62
C ASP A 9 34.04 17.11 31.56
N GLY A 10 34.68 18.25 31.84
CA GLY A 10 35.75 18.85 31.03
C GLY A 10 35.26 19.98 30.13
N PHE A 11 34.01 20.36 30.21
CA PHE A 11 33.47 21.55 29.55
C PHE A 11 33.27 22.68 30.57
N GLU A 12 33.67 23.89 30.21
CA GLU A 12 33.46 25.05 31.08
C GLU A 12 31.96 25.41 31.13
N ASP A 13 31.42 25.83 32.32
CA ASP A 13 30.02 26.18 32.53
C ASP A 13 29.46 27.14 31.49
N ARG A 14 30.27 28.03 30.91
CA ARG A 14 29.85 29.05 29.94
C ARG A 14 29.55 28.50 28.56
N ILE A 15 30.07 27.29 28.22
CA ILE A 15 29.92 26.64 26.92
C ILE A 15 29.18 25.31 27.03
N ASP A 16 28.86 24.94 28.28
CA ASP A 16 28.14 23.72 28.59
C ASP A 16 26.62 23.98 28.68
N PRO A 17 25.78 23.38 27.80
CA PRO A 17 24.33 23.46 27.93
C PRO A 17 23.78 22.79 29.20
N CYS A 18 24.56 21.88 29.82
CA CYS A 18 24.14 21.07 30.97
C CYS A 18 25.06 21.24 32.19
N PRO A 19 25.46 22.45 32.64
CA PRO A 19 26.60 22.72 33.53
C PRO A 19 26.51 22.13 34.96
N LYS A 20 25.55 21.28 35.24
CA LYS A 20 25.33 20.59 36.51
C LYS A 20 25.09 19.09 36.36
N LYS A 21 25.19 18.57 35.15
CA LYS A 21 25.00 17.18 34.85
C LYS A 21 26.11 16.72 33.91
N PRO A 22 27.06 15.91 34.40
CA PRO A 22 28.23 15.54 33.61
C PRO A 22 27.84 14.86 32.31
N GLY A 23 28.42 15.33 31.23
CA GLY A 23 28.23 14.78 29.90
C GLY A 23 28.81 13.40 29.69
N VAL A 24 28.49 12.78 28.56
CA VAL A 24 28.95 11.46 28.18
C VAL A 24 29.59 11.46 26.79
N ASN A 25 30.50 10.53 26.56
CA ASN A 25 31.13 10.33 25.24
C ASN A 25 31.71 11.59 24.59
N ASN A 26 32.38 12.44 25.41
CA ASN A 26 32.92 13.71 24.94
C ASN A 26 31.91 14.76 24.51
N SER A 27 30.67 14.65 24.99
CA SER A 27 29.60 15.63 24.87
C SER A 27 29.42 16.38 26.18
N PRO A 28 29.02 17.68 26.17
CA PRO A 28 28.76 18.47 27.36
C PRO A 28 27.49 18.09 28.11
N CYS A 29 26.64 17.24 27.54
CA CYS A 29 25.37 16.80 28.15
C CYS A 29 25.32 15.29 28.31
N PRO A 30 24.54 14.79 29.31
CA PRO A 30 24.26 13.38 29.45
C PRO A 30 23.38 12.86 28.29
N ASP A 31 23.34 11.57 28.15
CA ASP A 31 22.40 10.79 27.31
C ASP A 31 21.71 9.83 28.29
N SER A 32 20.55 10.24 28.77
CA SER A 32 19.89 9.60 29.92
C SER A 32 19.33 8.24 29.62
N ASP A 33 18.88 8.00 28.38
CA ASP A 33 18.31 6.72 27.95
C ASP A 33 19.29 5.89 27.12
N GLY A 34 20.38 6.49 26.65
CA GLY A 34 21.45 5.80 25.92
C GLY A 34 21.11 5.45 24.50
N ASP A 35 20.40 6.32 23.77
CA ASP A 35 20.07 6.16 22.35
C ASP A 35 21.07 6.82 21.41
N GLY A 36 22.01 7.58 21.98
CA GLY A 36 23.08 8.28 21.26
C GLY A 36 22.71 9.72 20.89
N ILE A 37 21.65 10.27 21.48
CA ILE A 37 21.25 11.68 21.43
C ILE A 37 21.34 12.24 22.84
N THR A 38 21.98 13.39 23.01
CA THR A 38 22.13 13.99 24.34
C THR A 38 20.86 14.71 24.77
N ASP A 39 20.59 14.75 26.09
CA ASP A 39 19.38 15.27 26.72
C ASP A 39 19.00 16.68 26.28
N ASP A 40 19.97 17.50 25.88
CA ASP A 40 19.79 18.91 25.46
C ASP A 40 19.15 19.04 24.05
N VAL A 41 19.31 18.00 23.22
CA VAL A 41 18.77 17.95 21.84
C VAL A 41 17.76 16.81 21.62
N ASP A 42 17.56 16.00 22.67
CA ASP A 42 16.58 14.91 22.68
C ASP A 42 15.19 15.43 23.12
N ASN A 43 14.19 15.19 22.30
CA ASN A 43 12.81 15.51 22.64
C ASN A 43 12.20 14.56 23.68
N CYS A 44 12.77 13.35 23.83
CA CYS A 44 12.32 12.31 24.74
C CYS A 44 13.46 11.71 25.58
N PRO A 45 14.18 12.49 26.41
CA PRO A 45 15.45 12.12 27.01
C PRO A 45 15.41 10.97 28.04
N ASN A 46 14.29 10.29 28.18
CA ASN A 46 14.10 9.13 29.05
C ASN A 46 13.49 7.92 28.31
N GLU A 47 13.34 8.01 26.98
CA GLU A 47 12.75 6.95 26.16
C GLU A 47 13.50 6.84 24.83
N LYS A 48 14.29 5.77 24.68
CA LYS A 48 15.11 5.55 23.48
C LYS A 48 14.35 5.68 22.18
N GLY A 49 14.86 6.50 21.30
CA GLY A 49 14.31 6.67 19.96
C GLY A 49 15.38 6.94 18.90
N PRO A 50 15.04 6.87 17.62
CA PRO A 50 15.98 7.13 16.53
C PRO A 50 16.20 8.64 16.34
N LYS A 51 17.37 9.00 15.80
CA LYS A 51 17.69 10.38 15.40
C LYS A 51 16.70 10.97 14.41
N SER A 52 16.11 10.12 13.56
CA SER A 52 15.08 10.53 12.59
C SER A 52 13.82 11.07 13.24
N ASN A 53 13.58 10.76 14.53
CA ASN A 53 12.45 11.25 15.33
C ASN A 53 12.90 12.06 16.56
N ASN A 54 14.07 12.68 16.49
CA ASN A 54 14.66 13.52 17.54
C ASN A 54 14.67 12.84 18.92
N GLY A 55 15.06 11.58 19.00
CA GLY A 55 15.15 10.81 20.23
C GLY A 55 13.84 10.21 20.74
N CYS A 56 12.71 10.50 20.12
CA CYS A 56 11.45 9.88 20.52
C CYS A 56 11.21 8.58 19.79
N LYS A 57 10.56 7.62 20.47
CA LYS A 57 10.11 6.37 19.87
C LYS A 57 9.18 6.64 18.68
N LEU A 58 9.28 5.83 17.66
CA LEU A 58 8.34 5.87 16.56
C LEU A 58 6.99 5.26 16.98
N ASP A 59 5.90 5.90 16.58
CA ASP A 59 4.54 5.39 16.81
C ASP A 59 4.34 4.08 16.04
N ASP A 60 3.70 3.11 16.71
CA ASP A 60 3.26 1.83 16.15
C ASP A 60 1.84 1.60 16.72
N ILE A 61 0.82 1.99 15.96
CA ILE A 61 -0.57 2.08 16.44
C ILE A 61 -1.17 0.70 16.63
N ASP A 62 -0.92 -0.24 15.72
CA ASP A 62 -1.49 -1.58 15.78
C ASP A 62 -0.60 -2.58 16.53
N GLY A 63 0.66 -2.22 16.80
CA GLY A 63 1.59 -2.99 17.61
C GLY A 63 2.10 -4.26 16.92
N ASP A 64 2.36 -4.20 15.63
CA ASP A 64 2.90 -5.32 14.85
C ASP A 64 4.44 -5.31 14.74
N GLY A 65 5.06 -4.24 15.23
CA GLY A 65 6.51 -4.07 15.24
C GLY A 65 7.05 -3.28 14.03
N VAL A 66 6.18 -2.79 13.16
CA VAL A 66 6.52 -1.88 12.07
C VAL A 66 6.02 -0.47 12.44
N PRO A 67 6.92 0.52 12.52
CA PRO A 67 6.50 1.89 12.81
C PRO A 67 5.55 2.43 11.76
N ASN A 68 4.54 3.24 12.16
CA ASN A 68 3.52 3.81 11.26
C ASN A 68 4.08 4.49 10.01
N ILE A 69 5.29 5.09 10.11
CA ILE A 69 5.94 5.78 8.98
C ILE A 69 6.44 4.82 7.90
N GLU A 70 6.72 3.56 8.27
CA GLU A 70 7.22 2.49 7.41
C GLU A 70 6.13 1.47 7.09
N ASP A 71 5.00 1.55 7.81
CA ASP A 71 3.88 0.63 7.73
C ASP A 71 2.90 1.03 6.63
N LEU A 72 2.63 0.11 5.71
CA LEU A 72 1.59 0.28 4.68
C LEU A 72 0.17 0.06 5.22
N CYS A 73 0.04 -0.59 6.39
CA CYS A 73 -1.23 -0.89 7.05
C CYS A 73 -1.29 -0.42 8.51
N PRO A 74 -1.00 0.84 8.88
CA PRO A 74 -0.69 1.31 10.23
C PRO A 74 -1.83 1.20 11.26
N ASN A 75 -2.93 0.56 10.92
CA ASN A 75 -4.08 0.31 11.80
C ASN A 75 -4.54 -1.15 11.75
N GLU A 76 -3.78 -2.03 11.10
CA GLU A 76 -4.14 -3.44 10.92
C GLU A 76 -2.90 -4.31 11.04
N LYS A 77 -2.73 -5.01 12.18
CA LYS A 77 -1.56 -5.85 12.44
C LYS A 77 -1.20 -6.76 11.28
N GLY A 78 0.01 -6.65 10.83
CA GLY A 78 0.54 -7.48 9.75
C GLY A 78 1.87 -8.14 10.06
N ASP A 79 2.65 -8.37 9.04
CA ASP A 79 3.96 -9.00 9.14
C ASP A 79 5.03 -8.01 8.62
N PRO A 80 6.13 -7.80 9.33
CA PRO A 80 7.23 -6.94 8.86
C PRO A 80 7.76 -7.30 7.48
N LEU A 81 7.65 -8.58 7.07
CA LEU A 81 8.01 -9.03 5.72
C LEU A 81 7.11 -8.46 4.63
N PHE A 82 5.90 -8.03 4.99
CA PHE A 82 4.92 -7.39 4.11
C PHE A 82 4.71 -5.91 4.45
N SER A 83 5.75 -5.27 5.02
CA SER A 83 5.72 -3.84 5.41
C SER A 83 4.53 -3.51 6.30
N GLY A 84 4.28 -4.33 7.33
CA GLY A 84 3.19 -4.14 8.29
C GLY A 84 1.80 -4.54 7.80
N CYS A 85 1.66 -5.09 6.60
CA CYS A 85 0.37 -5.56 6.12
C CYS A 85 0.13 -7.05 6.39
N PRO A 86 -1.13 -7.48 6.60
CA PRO A 86 -1.48 -8.89 6.65
C PRO A 86 -1.15 -9.62 5.37
N GLN A 87 -0.64 -10.85 5.49
CA GLN A 87 -0.38 -11.69 4.32
C GLN A 87 -1.66 -12.00 3.54
N ILE A 88 -1.63 -11.82 2.23
CA ILE A 88 -2.74 -12.15 1.34
C ILE A 88 -2.82 -13.69 1.22
N PRO A 89 -3.97 -14.31 1.59
CA PRO A 89 -4.13 -15.75 1.42
C PRO A 89 -4.07 -16.16 -0.07
N ILE A 90 -3.38 -17.24 -0.37
CA ILE A 90 -3.31 -17.79 -1.74
C ILE A 90 -4.71 -18.07 -2.34
N SER A 91 -5.68 -18.45 -1.50
CA SER A 91 -7.07 -18.63 -1.93
C SER A 91 -7.71 -17.35 -2.44
N LEU A 92 -7.41 -16.19 -1.81
CA LEU A 92 -7.90 -14.90 -2.24
C LEU A 92 -7.21 -14.44 -3.53
N GLU A 93 -5.91 -14.60 -3.62
CA GLU A 93 -5.16 -14.31 -4.84
C GLU A 93 -5.72 -15.12 -6.02
N ASN A 94 -5.93 -16.42 -5.84
CA ASN A 94 -6.53 -17.28 -6.86
C ASN A 94 -7.95 -16.85 -7.22
N PHE A 95 -8.77 -16.46 -6.24
CA PHE A 95 -10.11 -15.96 -6.49
C PHE A 95 -10.09 -14.71 -7.36
N ILE A 96 -9.27 -13.70 -7.01
CA ILE A 96 -9.17 -12.44 -7.77
C ILE A 96 -8.66 -12.72 -9.19
N ASN A 97 -7.58 -13.49 -9.33
CA ASN A 97 -6.95 -13.78 -10.62
C ASN A 97 -7.83 -14.67 -11.53
N SER A 98 -8.74 -15.46 -10.98
CA SER A 98 -9.68 -16.31 -11.74
C SER A 98 -11.01 -15.64 -12.03
N THR A 99 -11.33 -14.52 -11.37
CA THR A 99 -12.60 -13.80 -11.59
C THR A 99 -12.58 -13.10 -12.95
N GLU A 100 -13.60 -13.37 -13.75
CA GLU A 100 -13.79 -12.78 -15.07
C GLU A 100 -15.20 -12.25 -15.24
N ILE A 101 -15.32 -11.03 -15.76
CA ILE A 101 -16.60 -10.37 -16.10
C ILE A 101 -16.73 -10.36 -17.62
N TYR A 102 -17.81 -10.92 -18.15
CA TYR A 102 -18.03 -11.08 -19.58
C TYR A 102 -18.98 -10.04 -20.16
N PHE A 103 -18.72 -9.67 -21.40
CA PHE A 103 -19.46 -8.65 -22.14
C PHE A 103 -20.10 -9.18 -23.42
N ASP A 104 -21.20 -8.55 -23.81
CA ASP A 104 -21.78 -8.81 -25.12
C ASP A 104 -20.91 -8.26 -26.25
N PHE A 105 -21.23 -8.71 -27.47
CA PHE A 105 -20.57 -8.20 -28.67
C PHE A 105 -20.82 -6.69 -28.79
N ASP A 106 -19.75 -5.96 -29.08
CA ASP A 106 -19.77 -4.49 -29.25
C ASP A 106 -20.36 -3.71 -28.06
N SER A 107 -20.32 -4.27 -26.85
CA SER A 107 -20.82 -3.64 -25.63
C SER A 107 -19.73 -3.48 -24.58
N SER A 108 -19.81 -2.40 -23.81
CA SER A 108 -19.09 -2.15 -22.56
C SER A 108 -20.03 -2.09 -21.34
N GLU A 109 -21.31 -2.38 -21.52
CA GLU A 109 -22.26 -2.49 -20.42
C GLU A 109 -22.09 -3.84 -19.71
N THR A 110 -21.98 -3.79 -18.37
CA THR A 110 -21.88 -4.99 -17.55
C THR A 110 -23.24 -5.66 -17.46
N LYS A 111 -23.29 -6.96 -17.74
CA LYS A 111 -24.53 -7.75 -17.65
C LYS A 111 -24.98 -7.87 -16.19
N SER A 112 -26.28 -7.91 -15.97
CA SER A 112 -26.85 -8.17 -14.64
C SER A 112 -26.42 -9.53 -14.06
N THR A 113 -26.15 -10.52 -14.91
CA THR A 113 -25.61 -11.83 -14.51
C THR A 113 -24.18 -11.78 -13.96
N GLU A 114 -23.44 -10.71 -14.22
CA GLU A 114 -22.06 -10.54 -13.76
C GLU A 114 -21.96 -9.73 -12.45
N THR A 115 -23.08 -9.12 -12.01
CA THR A 115 -23.09 -8.24 -10.81
C THR A 115 -22.65 -8.99 -9.56
N GLU A 116 -23.12 -10.21 -9.34
CA GLU A 116 -22.73 -11.03 -8.18
C GLU A 116 -21.21 -11.25 -8.07
N LYS A 117 -20.53 -11.40 -9.21
CA LYS A 117 -19.06 -11.56 -9.21
C LYS A 117 -18.36 -10.28 -8.77
N VAL A 118 -18.89 -9.12 -9.20
CA VAL A 118 -18.35 -7.82 -8.77
C VAL A 118 -18.61 -7.61 -7.28
N ASP A 119 -19.80 -7.94 -6.78
CA ASP A 119 -20.16 -7.83 -5.37
C ASP A 119 -19.26 -8.73 -4.50
N ASN A 120 -19.00 -9.96 -4.92
CA ASN A 120 -18.08 -10.87 -4.24
C ASN A 120 -16.65 -10.33 -4.22
N LEU A 121 -16.17 -9.74 -5.33
CA LEU A 121 -14.87 -9.08 -5.38
C LEU A 121 -14.81 -7.88 -4.43
N VAL A 122 -15.84 -7.04 -4.42
CA VAL A 122 -15.94 -5.89 -3.50
C VAL A 122 -15.90 -6.34 -2.03
N ASN A 123 -16.61 -7.42 -1.68
CA ASN A 123 -16.58 -7.97 -0.33
C ASN A 123 -15.15 -8.39 0.08
N GLN A 124 -14.39 -9.01 -0.80
CA GLN A 124 -12.99 -9.36 -0.53
C GLN A 124 -12.11 -8.11 -0.40
N LEU A 125 -12.26 -7.13 -1.27
CA LEU A 125 -11.50 -5.88 -1.22
C LEU A 125 -11.81 -5.05 0.05
N ASN A 126 -13.00 -5.17 0.62
CA ASN A 126 -13.37 -4.54 1.88
C ASN A 126 -12.71 -5.22 3.10
N GLN A 127 -12.49 -6.54 3.03
CA GLN A 127 -11.78 -7.29 4.07
C GLN A 127 -10.28 -6.99 4.06
N TYR A 128 -9.68 -6.79 2.90
CA TYR A 128 -8.24 -6.57 2.70
C TYR A 128 -8.02 -5.18 2.12
N LYS A 129 -8.03 -4.17 2.97
CA LYS A 129 -8.03 -2.75 2.55
C LYS A 129 -6.73 -2.31 1.87
N HIS A 130 -5.61 -2.99 2.16
CA HIS A 130 -4.31 -2.72 1.57
C HIS A 130 -4.15 -3.25 0.13
N ILE A 131 -5.00 -4.19 -0.32
CA ILE A 131 -4.91 -4.75 -1.67
C ILE A 131 -5.27 -3.69 -2.71
N LYS A 132 -4.41 -3.57 -3.70
CA LYS A 132 -4.65 -2.82 -4.93
C LYS A 132 -4.79 -3.82 -6.09
N ILE A 133 -5.64 -3.52 -7.05
CA ILE A 133 -5.88 -4.41 -8.19
C ILE A 133 -5.79 -3.67 -9.51
N SER A 134 -5.25 -4.35 -10.52
CA SER A 134 -5.36 -3.98 -11.92
C SER A 134 -6.62 -4.60 -12.52
N ILE A 135 -7.42 -3.78 -13.20
CA ILE A 135 -8.66 -4.12 -13.93
C ILE A 135 -8.33 -4.13 -15.40
N ASN A 136 -8.23 -5.31 -15.99
CA ASN A 136 -7.68 -5.54 -17.31
C ASN A 136 -8.81 -5.88 -18.30
N GLY A 137 -9.13 -4.96 -19.19
CA GLY A 137 -10.15 -5.12 -20.23
C GLY A 137 -9.58 -5.74 -21.50
N HIS A 138 -10.39 -6.61 -22.14
CA HIS A 138 -10.06 -7.28 -23.37
C HIS A 138 -11.22 -7.25 -24.37
N ALA A 139 -10.89 -7.36 -25.65
CA ALA A 139 -11.83 -7.50 -26.75
C ALA A 139 -11.55 -8.81 -27.53
N SER A 140 -12.53 -9.32 -28.23
CA SER A 140 -12.31 -10.32 -29.27
C SER A 140 -11.67 -9.68 -30.50
N PHE A 141 -11.03 -10.48 -31.35
CA PHE A 141 -10.27 -10.00 -32.52
C PHE A 141 -11.12 -9.36 -33.62
N GLU A 142 -12.43 -9.35 -33.49
CA GLU A 142 -13.36 -8.81 -34.47
C GLU A 142 -13.35 -7.28 -34.45
N GLY A 143 -13.11 -6.67 -35.61
CA GLY A 143 -13.07 -5.21 -35.78
C GLY A 143 -11.67 -4.63 -35.89
N GLU A 144 -11.59 -3.32 -35.88
CA GLU A 144 -10.32 -2.58 -35.99
C GLU A 144 -9.59 -2.57 -34.64
N SER A 145 -8.26 -2.76 -34.66
CA SER A 145 -7.45 -2.87 -33.43
C SER A 145 -7.57 -1.64 -32.53
N LEU A 146 -7.56 -0.43 -33.11
CA LEU A 146 -7.76 0.80 -32.32
C LEU A 146 -9.14 0.86 -31.66
N TYR A 147 -10.18 0.41 -32.35
CA TYR A 147 -11.53 0.31 -31.80
C TYR A 147 -11.57 -0.69 -30.65
N ASN A 148 -10.98 -1.88 -30.84
CA ASN A 148 -10.89 -2.91 -29.82
C ASN A 148 -10.13 -2.43 -28.57
N LYS A 149 -9.07 -1.63 -28.78
CA LYS A 149 -8.35 -0.98 -27.68
C LYS A 149 -9.27 -0.06 -26.87
N LEU A 150 -10.00 0.84 -27.54
CA LEU A 150 -10.95 1.75 -26.87
C LEU A 150 -12.11 1.01 -26.21
N LEU A 151 -12.63 -0.04 -26.83
CA LEU A 151 -13.71 -0.84 -26.27
C LEU A 151 -13.27 -1.59 -25.00
N SER A 152 -12.05 -2.12 -25.02
CA SER A 152 -11.49 -2.79 -23.83
C SER A 152 -11.24 -1.83 -22.66
N ASP A 153 -10.77 -0.60 -22.94
CA ASP A 153 -10.66 0.46 -21.94
C ASP A 153 -12.03 0.84 -21.36
N LYS A 154 -13.06 0.97 -22.19
CA LYS A 154 -14.43 1.26 -21.73
C LYS A 154 -14.98 0.14 -20.82
N ARG A 155 -14.75 -1.14 -21.18
CA ARG A 155 -15.14 -2.29 -20.34
C ARG A 155 -14.49 -2.25 -18.98
N ALA A 156 -13.18 -2.04 -18.93
CA ALA A 156 -12.46 -1.96 -17.67
C ALA A 156 -12.93 -0.78 -16.81
N ASN A 157 -13.21 0.38 -17.43
CA ASN A 157 -13.76 1.54 -16.72
C ASN A 157 -15.18 1.31 -16.20
N SER A 158 -16.07 0.62 -16.95
CA SER A 158 -17.41 0.32 -16.43
C SER A 158 -17.38 -0.58 -15.21
N VAL A 159 -16.48 -1.58 -15.17
CA VAL A 159 -16.29 -2.42 -13.99
C VAL A 159 -15.67 -1.61 -12.84
N LYS A 160 -14.67 -0.76 -13.11
CA LYS A 160 -14.11 0.15 -12.10
C LYS A 160 -15.19 0.98 -11.43
N LEU A 161 -16.06 1.62 -12.23
CA LEU A 161 -17.16 2.42 -11.69
C LEU A 161 -18.12 1.62 -10.82
N MET A 162 -18.40 0.35 -11.17
CA MET A 162 -19.22 -0.51 -10.31
C MET A 162 -18.55 -0.76 -8.97
N ILE A 163 -17.25 -1.02 -8.95
CA ILE A 163 -16.46 -1.28 -7.73
C ILE A 163 -16.39 0.00 -6.88
N GLU A 164 -16.15 1.18 -7.48
CA GLU A 164 -16.14 2.48 -6.81
C GLU A 164 -17.51 2.83 -6.20
N ASN A 165 -18.59 2.60 -6.91
CA ASN A 165 -19.96 2.83 -6.43
C ASN A 165 -20.32 1.95 -5.21
N ASN A 166 -19.61 0.84 -5.02
CA ASN A 166 -19.70 -0.03 -3.84
C ASN A 166 -18.69 0.33 -2.75
N GLY A 167 -18.07 1.52 -2.82
CA GLY A 167 -17.27 2.10 -1.73
C GLY A 167 -15.78 1.76 -1.73
N ILE A 168 -15.25 1.14 -2.77
CA ILE A 168 -13.81 0.92 -2.90
C ILE A 168 -13.12 2.18 -3.43
N ASP A 169 -12.04 2.60 -2.75
CA ASP A 169 -11.26 3.78 -3.14
C ASP A 169 -10.65 3.61 -4.54
N SER A 170 -10.84 4.63 -5.38
CA SER A 170 -10.29 4.74 -6.74
C SER A 170 -8.78 4.53 -6.82
N MET A 171 -8.03 4.94 -5.78
CA MET A 171 -6.57 4.79 -5.70
C MET A 171 -6.11 3.33 -5.59
N ARG A 172 -7.04 2.42 -5.28
CA ARG A 172 -6.79 0.98 -5.23
C ARG A 172 -7.06 0.27 -6.57
N LEU A 173 -7.56 1.00 -7.58
CA LEU A 173 -8.11 0.46 -8.82
C LEU A 173 -7.38 1.03 -10.03
N LYS A 174 -6.53 0.23 -10.67
CA LYS A 174 -5.83 0.58 -11.90
C LYS A 174 -6.52 -0.02 -13.11
N VAL A 175 -6.78 0.77 -14.15
CA VAL A 175 -7.42 0.31 -15.40
C VAL A 175 -6.40 0.14 -16.50
N ASN A 176 -6.50 -0.96 -17.23
CA ASN A 176 -5.75 -1.21 -18.45
C ASN A 176 -6.68 -1.84 -19.50
N GLY A 177 -6.72 -1.30 -20.71
CA GLY A 177 -7.33 -1.96 -21.85
C GLY A 177 -6.25 -2.58 -22.73
N PHE A 178 -6.41 -3.83 -23.14
CA PHE A 178 -5.46 -4.58 -23.95
C PHE A 178 -5.96 -4.82 -25.38
N GLY A 179 -7.17 -4.34 -25.72
CA GLY A 179 -7.74 -4.62 -27.02
C GLY A 179 -7.85 -6.14 -27.26
N GLU A 180 -7.41 -6.55 -28.42
CA GLU A 180 -7.37 -7.95 -28.85
C GLU A 180 -6.02 -8.64 -28.65
N ASP A 181 -4.98 -7.92 -28.15
CA ASP A 181 -3.60 -8.41 -28.11
C ASP A 181 -3.38 -9.59 -27.17
N GLN A 182 -4.26 -9.77 -26.17
CA GLN A 182 -4.13 -10.81 -25.15
C GLN A 182 -5.32 -11.77 -25.16
N GLN A 183 -5.51 -12.48 -26.28
CA GLN A 183 -6.53 -13.51 -26.39
C GLN A 183 -6.20 -14.66 -25.43
N LYS A 184 -7.15 -15.01 -24.55
CA LYS A 184 -7.02 -16.13 -23.59
C LYS A 184 -7.70 -17.39 -24.11
N TYR A 185 -8.76 -17.22 -24.87
CA TYR A 185 -9.61 -18.31 -25.37
C TYR A 185 -9.49 -18.45 -26.89
N PRO A 186 -9.68 -19.67 -27.43
CA PRO A 186 -9.67 -19.89 -28.86
C PRO A 186 -10.71 -19.02 -29.60
N ASN A 187 -10.38 -18.64 -30.81
CA ASN A 187 -11.30 -17.86 -31.65
C ASN A 187 -12.39 -18.70 -32.34
N ILE A 188 -12.28 -20.02 -32.27
CA ILE A 188 -13.23 -21.01 -32.81
C ILE A 188 -13.48 -22.07 -31.72
N PRO A 189 -14.72 -22.42 -31.43
CA PRO A 189 -15.99 -21.90 -32.01
C PRO A 189 -16.34 -20.48 -31.51
N PRO A 190 -17.36 -19.83 -32.07
CA PRO A 190 -17.77 -18.46 -31.65
C PRO A 190 -18.07 -18.33 -30.15
N SER A 191 -18.52 -19.41 -29.48
CA SER A 191 -18.75 -19.43 -28.03
C SER A 191 -17.45 -19.27 -27.22
N GLU A 192 -16.33 -19.85 -27.66
CA GLU A 192 -15.02 -19.65 -27.03
C GLU A 192 -14.48 -18.25 -27.32
N ARG A 193 -14.57 -17.79 -28.58
CA ARG A 193 -14.21 -16.42 -28.95
C ARG A 193 -14.94 -15.37 -28.10
N ALA A 194 -16.21 -15.60 -27.79
CA ALA A 194 -17.02 -14.71 -26.96
C ALA A 194 -16.40 -14.47 -25.58
N LYS A 195 -15.67 -15.43 -25.03
CA LYS A 195 -14.99 -15.33 -23.72
C LYS A 195 -13.80 -14.36 -23.74
N ASN A 196 -13.31 -13.98 -24.92
CA ASN A 196 -12.28 -12.95 -25.03
C ASN A 196 -12.83 -11.54 -24.77
N ARG A 197 -14.15 -11.33 -24.83
CA ARG A 197 -14.81 -10.08 -24.43
C ARG A 197 -15.00 -10.07 -22.91
N ARG A 198 -13.91 -9.78 -22.19
CA ARG A 198 -13.87 -9.92 -20.74
C ARG A 198 -13.13 -8.78 -20.06
N VAL A 199 -13.35 -8.65 -18.77
CA VAL A 199 -12.47 -7.98 -17.81
C VAL A 199 -11.96 -9.03 -16.83
N GLN A 200 -10.69 -8.99 -16.54
CA GLN A 200 -10.02 -9.83 -15.52
C GLN A 200 -9.26 -8.95 -14.55
N PHE A 201 -8.95 -9.51 -13.38
CA PHE A 201 -8.31 -8.80 -12.30
C PHE A 201 -6.94 -9.40 -11.98
N LYS A 202 -6.07 -8.57 -11.42
CA LYS A 202 -4.77 -9.00 -10.91
C LYS A 202 -4.43 -8.16 -9.69
N ILE A 203 -3.89 -8.76 -8.64
CA ILE A 203 -3.31 -8.04 -7.51
C ILE A 203 -2.00 -7.38 -7.96
N ASP A 204 -1.81 -6.10 -7.61
CA ASP A 204 -0.62 -5.30 -7.94
C ASP A 204 0.51 -5.49 -6.92
#